data_ca21828519b39d92619393454dc4cccd
#
_entry.id   ca21828519b39d92619393454dc4cccd
#
_cell.length_a   1.000
_cell.length_b   1.000
_cell.length_c   1.000
_cell.angle_alpha   90.00
_cell.angle_beta   90.00
_cell.angle_gamma   90.00
#
_symmetry.space_group_name_H-M   'P 1'
#
loop_
_entity.id
_entity.type
_entity.pdbx_description
1 polymer ?
#
loop_
_entity_poly.entity_id
_entity_poly.type
_entity_poly.pdbx_seq_one_letter_code
_entity_poly.pdbx_strand_id
1 'polypeptide(L)'
;MKIHNIKIRSFEKVPDSVHPVTGFHLRWRVITLQKCRMRTRENHGETMDVALWNMLGVSLGLGLLVGLQREWSKSEGAGIRTYPMITVSGTVCALLADRYGGLVLFAGIVVTGALMVMMKVMMNIRLDEEERPHTGPTTGIAAVLMFLVGAMLAVDLMAPAIAVGGGVALLLQWKQPLHGFVKRIGKSDIQAIFRLVLIAMVVLPVLPDRTYGPYDVLNPSHIWLMVVFIVGISVTGYMVSRFFGAKAGSLLGGVLGGLISSTATTISYARRSRSCPETAPLAAMVIMIASTIVFLRVAFEIAVVAPRILPDVVPQFAVMCAYMTVISAGAYLLARDSRADVPEAEDPSELSAAVMFGALYALVLVAVAAAKESFGDQGLYVVAAISGLTDMDAITLSTTRLIEAGRLPVETGWRMMLVGALSNMLFKGGAVALLGHGRLFRRVALLLGLSIAGGIALLVFWPT
;
A
#
# COMPACT_ATOMS: atom_id res chain seq x y z
N MET A 1 -20.89 25.36 13.13
CA MET A 1 -20.78 26.45 14.10
C MET A 1 -22.05 27.28 14.00
N LYS A 2 -22.91 27.25 15.03
CA LYS A 2 -24.24 27.85 15.02
C LYS A 2 -24.11 29.38 15.11
N ILE A 3 -24.55 30.10 14.09
CA ILE A 3 -24.69 31.56 14.14
C ILE A 3 -26.09 31.86 14.67
N HIS A 4 -26.14 32.50 15.83
CA HIS A 4 -27.37 32.94 16.47
C HIS A 4 -27.99 34.09 15.68
N ASN A 5 -29.21 33.91 15.23
CA ASN A 5 -30.09 34.95 14.68
C ASN A 5 -30.39 35.99 15.75
N ILE A 6 -29.76 37.15 15.66
CA ILE A 6 -30.15 38.33 16.45
C ILE A 6 -31.31 39.01 15.71
N LYS A 7 -32.52 38.80 16.24
CA LYS A 7 -33.74 39.44 15.79
C LYS A 7 -33.68 40.93 16.14
N ILE A 8 -33.53 41.81 15.14
CA ILE A 8 -33.59 43.26 15.34
C ILE A 8 -35.08 43.63 15.54
N ARG A 9 -35.45 44.04 16.73
CA ARG A 9 -36.75 44.67 17.02
C ARG A 9 -36.78 46.05 16.38
N SER A 10 -37.88 46.31 15.66
CA SER A 10 -38.23 47.60 15.10
C SER A 10 -38.27 48.67 16.20
N PHE A 11 -37.58 49.76 15.97
CA PHE A 11 -37.61 50.93 16.84
C PHE A 11 -38.91 51.73 16.55
N GLU A 12 -39.73 51.79 17.56
CA GLU A 12 -40.94 52.61 17.66
C GLU A 12 -40.57 54.09 17.82
N LYS A 13 -41.47 54.98 17.38
CA LYS A 13 -41.32 56.45 17.29
C LYS A 13 -40.76 57.07 18.53
N VAL A 14 -39.76 57.95 18.34
CA VAL A 14 -39.19 58.81 19.39
C VAL A 14 -40.16 60.00 19.65
N PRO A 15 -40.50 60.34 20.90
CA PRO A 15 -41.32 61.47 21.24
C PRO A 15 -40.60 62.80 21.06
N ASP A 16 -41.30 63.85 20.61
CA ASP A 16 -40.78 65.22 20.28
C ASP A 16 -40.43 66.10 21.48
N SER A 17 -39.87 65.59 22.57
CA SER A 17 -39.45 66.39 23.68
C SER A 17 -38.05 65.97 24.22
N VAL A 18 -37.02 66.44 23.51
CA VAL A 18 -35.64 66.27 24.00
C VAL A 18 -34.92 67.62 24.03
N HIS A 19 -34.36 67.96 25.20
CA HIS A 19 -33.54 69.18 25.44
C HIS A 19 -32.35 69.28 24.51
N PRO A 20 -31.89 70.48 24.09
CA PRO A 20 -30.89 70.70 23.06
C PRO A 20 -29.46 70.11 23.34
N VAL A 21 -29.15 69.80 24.59
CA VAL A 21 -27.84 69.27 24.99
C VAL A 21 -27.67 67.78 24.70
N THR A 22 -28.77 67.01 24.61
CA THR A 22 -28.74 65.56 24.33
C THR A 22 -28.67 65.24 22.84
N GLY A 23 -29.06 66.20 21.97
CA GLY A 23 -29.00 66.02 20.51
C GLY A 23 -27.59 65.92 19.93
N PHE A 24 -26.60 66.58 20.58
CA PHE A 24 -25.22 66.55 20.17
C PHE A 24 -24.55 65.17 20.37
N HIS A 25 -24.83 64.51 21.50
CA HIS A 25 -24.31 63.15 21.77
C HIS A 25 -24.93 62.09 20.92
N LEU A 26 -26.21 62.20 20.53
CA LEU A 26 -26.87 61.25 19.62
C LEU A 26 -26.34 61.39 18.19
N ARG A 27 -26.08 62.60 17.72
CA ARG A 27 -25.51 62.88 16.40
C ARG A 27 -24.08 62.32 16.24
N TRP A 28 -23.24 62.41 17.27
CA TRP A 28 -21.94 61.81 17.29
C TRP A 28 -21.97 60.28 17.33
N ARG A 29 -22.89 59.67 18.07
CA ARG A 29 -23.08 58.19 18.08
C ARG A 29 -23.55 57.68 16.71
N VAL A 30 -24.45 58.37 16.02
CA VAL A 30 -24.93 57.98 14.69
C VAL A 30 -23.81 58.13 13.65
N ILE A 31 -23.02 59.20 13.71
CA ILE A 31 -21.88 59.39 12.80
C ILE A 31 -20.76 58.34 13.07
N THR A 32 -20.52 57.99 14.35
CA THR A 32 -19.52 56.98 14.71
C THR A 32 -19.97 55.59 14.30
N LEU A 33 -21.26 55.26 14.46
CA LEU A 33 -21.82 53.98 13.99
C LEU A 33 -21.85 53.90 12.47
N GLN A 34 -22.11 55.02 11.77
CA GLN A 34 -22.08 55.05 10.31
C GLN A 34 -20.64 54.94 9.75
N LYS A 35 -19.66 55.57 10.41
CA LYS A 35 -18.23 55.36 10.10
C LYS A 35 -17.74 53.98 10.41
N CYS A 36 -18.19 53.38 11.51
CA CYS A 36 -17.86 51.98 11.84
C CYS A 36 -18.48 51.01 10.81
N ARG A 37 -19.71 51.28 10.37
CA ARG A 37 -20.42 50.46 9.34
C ARG A 37 -19.81 50.63 7.95
N MET A 38 -19.30 51.80 7.60
CA MET A 38 -18.54 52.00 6.36
C MET A 38 -17.18 51.33 6.41
N ARG A 39 -16.44 51.42 7.51
CA ARG A 39 -15.14 50.80 7.69
C ARG A 39 -15.24 49.26 7.72
N THR A 40 -16.31 48.67 8.28
CA THR A 40 -16.58 47.23 8.19
C THR A 40 -16.97 46.80 6.77
N ARG A 41 -17.61 47.67 5.99
CA ARG A 41 -17.97 47.39 4.60
C ARG A 41 -16.78 47.52 3.65
N GLU A 42 -15.86 48.46 3.89
CA GLU A 42 -14.59 48.61 3.18
C GLU A 42 -13.65 47.43 3.48
N ASN A 43 -13.49 47.06 4.77
CA ASN A 43 -12.70 45.85 5.12
C ASN A 43 -13.28 44.57 4.58
N HIS A 44 -14.61 44.43 4.43
CA HIS A 44 -15.23 43.27 3.79
C HIS A 44 -15.04 43.27 2.27
N GLY A 45 -15.03 44.46 1.63
CA GLY A 45 -14.72 44.57 0.21
C GLY A 45 -13.28 44.20 -0.09
N GLU A 46 -12.32 44.76 0.64
CA GLU A 46 -10.89 44.47 0.45
C GLU A 46 -10.56 42.98 0.71
N THR A 47 -11.13 42.35 1.74
CA THR A 47 -10.91 40.92 2.02
C THR A 47 -11.53 40.01 0.97
N MET A 48 -12.68 40.42 0.38
CA MET A 48 -13.36 39.67 -0.68
C MET A 48 -12.59 39.78 -2.01
N ASP A 49 -12.04 40.94 -2.31
CA ASP A 49 -11.20 41.18 -3.50
C ASP A 49 -9.89 40.35 -3.42
N VAL A 50 -9.21 40.36 -2.27
CA VAL A 50 -8.00 39.54 -2.06
C VAL A 50 -8.29 38.04 -2.19
N ALA A 51 -9.42 37.56 -1.66
CA ALA A 51 -9.82 36.15 -1.81
C ALA A 51 -10.06 35.78 -3.28
N LEU A 52 -10.72 36.66 -4.05
CA LEU A 52 -10.97 36.46 -5.46
C LEU A 52 -9.66 36.36 -6.27
N TRP A 53 -8.72 37.30 -6.03
CA TRP A 53 -7.42 37.29 -6.70
C TRP A 53 -6.60 36.05 -6.34
N ASN A 54 -6.67 35.56 -5.10
CA ASN A 54 -6.04 34.32 -4.68
C ASN A 54 -6.61 33.11 -5.40
N MET A 55 -7.95 33.00 -5.51
CA MET A 55 -8.62 31.92 -6.25
C MET A 55 -8.21 31.91 -7.73
N LEU A 56 -8.23 33.08 -8.38
CA LEU A 56 -7.81 33.20 -9.78
C LEU A 56 -6.33 32.91 -9.95
N GLY A 57 -5.48 33.33 -9.02
CA GLY A 57 -4.05 33.07 -9.03
C GLY A 57 -3.73 31.57 -8.90
N VAL A 58 -4.37 30.87 -7.95
CA VAL A 58 -4.22 29.42 -7.77
C VAL A 58 -4.78 28.67 -8.98
N SER A 59 -5.92 29.10 -9.51
CA SER A 59 -6.54 28.54 -10.72
C SER A 59 -5.58 28.62 -11.92
N LEU A 60 -5.01 29.79 -12.15
CA LEU A 60 -4.02 30.03 -13.19
C LEU A 60 -2.77 29.16 -12.98
N GLY A 61 -2.26 29.11 -11.73
CA GLY A 61 -1.08 28.33 -11.35
C GLY A 61 -1.25 26.84 -11.60
N LEU A 62 -2.38 26.25 -11.16
CA LEU A 62 -2.67 24.84 -11.40
C LEU A 62 -2.85 24.54 -12.91
N GLY A 63 -3.50 25.43 -13.64
CA GLY A 63 -3.60 25.34 -15.08
C GLY A 63 -2.25 25.39 -15.79
N LEU A 64 -1.37 26.33 -15.37
CA LEU A 64 0.02 26.43 -15.87
C LEU A 64 0.82 25.19 -15.58
N LEU A 65 0.71 24.61 -14.39
CA LEU A 65 1.40 23.37 -14.01
C LEU A 65 1.08 22.23 -14.98
N VAL A 66 -0.21 22.01 -15.25
CA VAL A 66 -0.67 20.97 -16.18
C VAL A 66 -0.31 21.33 -17.62
N GLY A 67 -0.46 22.60 -18.00
CA GLY A 67 -0.09 23.08 -19.34
C GLY A 67 1.40 22.94 -19.66
N LEU A 68 2.28 23.28 -18.69
CA LEU A 68 3.72 23.13 -18.81
C LEU A 68 4.14 21.66 -18.96
N GLN A 69 3.53 20.78 -18.17
CA GLN A 69 3.76 19.34 -18.27
C GLN A 69 3.39 18.81 -19.66
N ARG A 70 2.29 19.32 -20.24
CA ARG A 70 1.84 18.93 -21.58
C ARG A 70 2.78 19.41 -22.68
N GLU A 71 3.23 20.62 -22.57
CA GLU A 71 4.22 21.20 -23.52
C GLU A 71 5.53 20.41 -23.49
N TRP A 72 6.04 20.09 -22.28
CA TRP A 72 7.27 19.29 -22.15
C TRP A 72 7.11 17.87 -22.75
N SER A 73 5.97 17.25 -22.55
CA SER A 73 5.73 15.89 -23.10
C SER A 73 5.54 15.86 -24.61
N LYS A 74 5.71 16.98 -25.31
CA LYS A 74 5.44 17.15 -26.77
C LYS A 74 4.10 16.56 -27.17
N SER A 75 3.12 16.65 -26.29
CA SER A 75 1.78 16.14 -26.50
C SER A 75 1.03 17.16 -27.35
N GLU A 76 0.77 16.85 -28.61
CA GLU A 76 -0.01 17.70 -29.48
C GLU A 76 -1.43 17.92 -28.93
N GLY A 77 -1.92 19.16 -28.97
CA GLY A 77 -3.22 19.57 -28.50
C GLY A 77 -3.17 20.71 -27.49
N ALA A 78 -3.98 20.63 -26.43
CA ALA A 78 -4.02 21.64 -25.37
C ALA A 78 -2.70 21.72 -24.59
N GLY A 79 -2.02 22.86 -24.67
CA GLY A 79 -0.71 23.13 -24.06
C GLY A 79 -0.76 24.20 -22.96
N ILE A 80 0.40 24.86 -22.76
CA ILE A 80 0.64 25.83 -21.68
C ILE A 80 -0.34 27.01 -21.63
N ARG A 81 -0.94 27.40 -22.76
CA ARG A 81 -1.93 28.48 -22.83
C ARG A 81 -3.34 27.98 -22.56
N THR A 82 -3.66 26.78 -23.02
CA THR A 82 -5.05 26.26 -23.02
C THR A 82 -5.50 25.82 -21.64
N TYR A 83 -4.66 25.09 -20.89
CA TYR A 83 -5.03 24.61 -19.55
C TYR A 83 -5.29 25.72 -18.53
N PRO A 84 -4.47 26.80 -18.46
CA PRO A 84 -4.80 27.95 -17.60
C PRO A 84 -6.14 28.58 -17.94
N MET A 85 -6.45 28.74 -19.24
CA MET A 85 -7.74 29.29 -19.67
C MET A 85 -8.90 28.38 -19.26
N ILE A 86 -8.75 27.08 -19.38
CA ILE A 86 -9.78 26.10 -18.97
C ILE A 86 -10.01 26.19 -17.46
N THR A 87 -8.93 26.20 -16.64
CA THR A 87 -9.07 26.22 -15.18
C THR A 87 -9.69 27.53 -14.72
N VAL A 88 -9.23 28.66 -15.24
CA VAL A 88 -9.81 30.00 -14.95
C VAL A 88 -11.26 30.08 -15.40
N SER A 89 -11.61 29.53 -16.59
CA SER A 89 -13.01 29.49 -17.04
C SER A 89 -13.90 28.73 -16.07
N GLY A 90 -13.40 27.61 -15.48
CA GLY A 90 -14.11 26.88 -14.43
C GLY A 90 -14.42 27.75 -13.21
N THR A 91 -13.40 28.49 -12.73
CA THR A 91 -13.56 29.43 -11.60
C THR A 91 -14.57 30.52 -11.93
N VAL A 92 -14.48 31.14 -13.11
CA VAL A 92 -15.40 32.20 -13.54
C VAL A 92 -16.82 31.68 -13.71
N CYS A 93 -17.00 30.50 -14.35
CA CYS A 93 -18.31 29.89 -14.49
C CYS A 93 -18.96 29.57 -13.14
N ALA A 94 -18.18 29.10 -12.16
CA ALA A 94 -18.72 28.82 -10.84
C ALA A 94 -19.10 30.11 -10.09
N LEU A 95 -18.33 31.18 -10.20
CA LEU A 95 -18.69 32.49 -9.65
C LEU A 95 -19.94 33.09 -10.30
N LEU A 96 -20.10 32.88 -11.60
CA LEU A 96 -21.30 33.33 -12.31
C LEU A 96 -22.52 32.45 -12.00
N ALA A 97 -22.29 31.16 -11.71
CA ALA A 97 -23.36 30.23 -11.35
C ALA A 97 -24.09 30.63 -10.06
N ASP A 98 -23.42 31.26 -9.13
CA ASP A 98 -24.00 31.82 -7.90
C ASP A 98 -25.08 32.89 -8.23
N ARG A 99 -24.89 33.65 -9.31
CA ARG A 99 -25.78 34.71 -9.69
C ARG A 99 -26.83 34.30 -10.73
N TYR A 100 -26.44 33.43 -11.67
CA TYR A 100 -27.28 33.06 -12.86
C TYR A 100 -27.74 31.60 -12.82
N GLY A 101 -27.40 30.84 -11.77
CA GLY A 101 -27.80 29.45 -11.60
C GLY A 101 -26.84 28.44 -12.24
N GLY A 102 -26.96 27.18 -11.83
CA GLY A 102 -26.04 26.08 -12.20
C GLY A 102 -25.94 25.76 -13.69
N LEU A 103 -26.88 26.29 -14.54
CA LEU A 103 -26.81 26.13 -15.98
C LEU A 103 -25.56 26.73 -16.62
N VAL A 104 -25.00 27.79 -16.00
CA VAL A 104 -23.73 28.41 -16.45
C VAL A 104 -22.57 27.43 -16.33
N LEU A 105 -22.49 26.73 -15.19
CA LEU A 105 -21.45 25.72 -14.95
C LEU A 105 -21.59 24.53 -15.88
N PHE A 106 -22.82 24.03 -16.06
CA PHE A 106 -23.14 22.96 -17.00
C PHE A 106 -22.74 23.32 -18.42
N ALA A 107 -23.14 24.51 -18.90
CA ALA A 107 -22.77 25.01 -20.22
C ALA A 107 -21.25 25.11 -20.40
N GLY A 108 -20.53 25.59 -19.39
CA GLY A 108 -19.07 25.68 -19.41
C GLY A 108 -18.38 24.31 -19.55
N ILE A 109 -18.86 23.28 -18.84
CA ILE A 109 -18.34 21.90 -18.96
C ILE A 109 -18.61 21.37 -20.38
N VAL A 110 -19.86 21.54 -20.90
CA VAL A 110 -20.23 21.05 -22.23
C VAL A 110 -19.38 21.73 -23.32
N VAL A 111 -19.21 23.05 -23.23
CA VAL A 111 -18.40 23.81 -24.20
C VAL A 111 -16.93 23.36 -24.13
N THR A 112 -16.35 23.19 -22.93
CA THR A 112 -14.99 22.72 -22.78
C THR A 112 -14.82 21.32 -23.38
N GLY A 113 -15.74 20.40 -23.10
CA GLY A 113 -15.74 19.06 -23.68
C GLY A 113 -15.88 19.08 -25.21
N ALA A 114 -16.81 19.86 -25.74
CA ALA A 114 -17.04 20.01 -27.18
C ALA A 114 -15.80 20.58 -27.89
N LEU A 115 -15.17 21.60 -27.33
CA LEU A 115 -13.91 22.17 -27.88
C LEU A 115 -12.79 21.13 -27.94
N MET A 116 -12.66 20.29 -26.90
CA MET A 116 -11.66 19.22 -26.89
C MET A 116 -11.94 18.15 -27.96
N VAL A 117 -13.21 17.78 -28.15
CA VAL A 117 -13.61 16.83 -29.21
C VAL A 117 -13.38 17.45 -30.58
N MET A 118 -13.80 18.69 -30.78
CA MET A 118 -13.61 19.39 -32.06
C MET A 118 -12.12 19.51 -32.41
N MET A 119 -11.28 19.90 -31.45
CA MET A 119 -9.84 19.98 -31.67
C MET A 119 -9.27 18.63 -32.08
N LYS A 120 -9.68 17.53 -31.43
CA LYS A 120 -9.25 16.17 -31.78
C LYS A 120 -9.69 15.76 -33.18
N VAL A 121 -10.93 16.06 -33.55
CA VAL A 121 -11.48 15.77 -34.90
C VAL A 121 -10.71 16.56 -35.97
N MET A 122 -10.47 17.86 -35.74
CA MET A 122 -9.72 18.69 -36.68
C MET A 122 -8.28 18.21 -36.87
N MET A 123 -7.60 17.75 -35.80
CA MET A 123 -6.25 17.17 -35.91
C MET A 123 -6.26 15.87 -36.70
N ASN A 124 -7.25 15.00 -36.46
CA ASN A 124 -7.37 13.73 -37.22
C ASN A 124 -7.67 13.91 -38.71
N ILE A 125 -8.33 15.01 -39.11
CA ILE A 125 -8.66 15.30 -40.51
C ILE A 125 -7.46 15.89 -41.26
N ARG A 126 -6.57 16.61 -40.55
CA ARG A 126 -5.45 17.36 -41.19
C ARG A 126 -4.17 16.57 -41.33
N LEU A 127 -4.02 15.46 -40.61
CA LEU A 127 -2.79 14.68 -40.59
C LEU A 127 -2.96 13.32 -41.29
N ASP A 128 -1.99 12.91 -42.08
CA ASP A 128 -1.94 11.58 -42.69
C ASP A 128 -1.77 10.49 -41.61
N GLU A 129 -2.13 9.24 -41.93
CA GLU A 129 -2.19 8.15 -40.94
C GLU A 129 -0.85 7.91 -40.23
N GLU A 130 0.29 8.17 -40.83
CA GLU A 130 1.63 8.02 -40.23
C GLU A 130 2.00 9.17 -39.28
N GLU A 131 1.40 10.36 -39.46
CA GLU A 131 1.66 11.55 -38.62
C GLU A 131 0.60 11.78 -37.53
N ARG A 132 -0.41 10.91 -37.43
CA ARG A 132 -1.49 11.09 -36.42
C ARG A 132 -0.94 10.99 -35.00
N PRO A 133 -1.04 12.07 -34.23
CA PRO A 133 -0.56 12.05 -32.86
C PRO A 133 -1.38 11.05 -32.04
N HIS A 134 -0.71 10.24 -31.25
CA HIS A 134 -1.33 9.31 -30.30
C HIS A 134 -1.95 10.07 -29.10
N THR A 135 -2.78 11.07 -29.36
CA THR A 135 -3.54 11.80 -28.36
C THR A 135 -4.68 10.91 -27.85
N GLY A 136 -4.42 10.21 -26.77
CA GLY A 136 -5.43 9.40 -26.09
C GLY A 136 -6.55 10.26 -25.50
N PRO A 137 -7.69 9.65 -25.10
CA PRO A 137 -8.82 10.34 -24.47
C PRO A 137 -8.47 11.08 -23.19
N THR A 138 -7.31 10.77 -22.59
CA THR A 138 -6.81 11.37 -21.34
C THR A 138 -6.64 12.89 -21.41
N THR A 139 -6.38 13.47 -22.59
CA THR A 139 -6.25 14.92 -22.77
C THR A 139 -7.60 15.63 -22.55
N GLY A 140 -8.68 15.10 -23.12
CA GLY A 140 -10.02 15.64 -22.93
C GLY A 140 -10.50 15.49 -21.49
N ILE A 141 -10.28 14.32 -20.89
CA ILE A 141 -10.63 14.08 -19.48
C ILE A 141 -9.86 15.04 -18.56
N ALA A 142 -8.56 15.24 -18.79
CA ALA A 142 -7.77 16.18 -18.02
C ALA A 142 -8.27 17.62 -18.16
N ALA A 143 -8.71 18.04 -19.35
CA ALA A 143 -9.27 19.37 -19.57
C ALA A 143 -10.58 19.58 -18.78
N VAL A 144 -11.50 18.61 -18.80
CA VAL A 144 -12.74 18.65 -18.01
C VAL A 144 -12.44 18.65 -16.51
N LEU A 145 -11.51 17.82 -16.06
CA LEU A 145 -11.09 17.81 -14.66
C LEU A 145 -10.48 19.15 -14.22
N MET A 146 -9.65 19.78 -15.06
CA MET A 146 -9.07 21.08 -14.74
C MET A 146 -10.12 22.20 -14.74
N PHE A 147 -11.16 22.12 -15.56
CA PHE A 147 -12.32 23.01 -15.47
C PHE A 147 -13.02 22.84 -14.10
N LEU A 148 -13.27 21.60 -13.67
CA LEU A 148 -13.88 21.32 -12.37
C LEU A 148 -12.99 21.76 -11.20
N VAL A 149 -11.67 21.60 -11.31
CA VAL A 149 -10.69 22.12 -10.33
C VAL A 149 -10.84 23.63 -10.18
N GLY A 150 -10.96 24.36 -11.28
CA GLY A 150 -11.25 25.79 -11.25
C GLY A 150 -12.57 26.10 -10.55
N ALA A 151 -13.62 25.35 -10.84
CA ALA A 151 -14.92 25.52 -10.19
C ALA A 151 -14.88 25.22 -8.67
N MET A 152 -14.11 24.20 -8.25
CA MET A 152 -13.92 23.87 -6.84
C MET A 152 -13.27 25.01 -6.05
N LEU A 153 -12.35 25.76 -6.66
CA LEU A 153 -11.70 26.92 -6.02
C LEU A 153 -12.71 28.02 -5.70
N ALA A 154 -13.72 28.22 -6.56
CA ALA A 154 -14.74 29.25 -6.36
C ALA A 154 -15.75 28.90 -5.25
N VAL A 155 -15.86 27.63 -4.85
CA VAL A 155 -16.73 27.16 -3.76
C VAL A 155 -15.96 26.81 -2.49
N ASP A 156 -14.83 27.47 -2.24
CA ASP A 156 -13.96 27.32 -1.06
C ASP A 156 -13.38 25.90 -0.83
N LEU A 157 -13.35 25.07 -1.86
CA LEU A 157 -12.73 23.73 -1.83
C LEU A 157 -11.27 23.77 -2.30
N MET A 158 -10.45 24.68 -1.72
CA MET A 158 -9.07 24.91 -2.15
C MET A 158 -8.17 23.66 -2.00
N ALA A 159 -8.19 23.00 -0.84
CA ALA A 159 -7.34 21.83 -0.59
C ALA A 159 -7.68 20.64 -1.52
N PRO A 160 -8.95 20.23 -1.71
CA PRO A 160 -9.33 19.24 -2.71
C PRO A 160 -8.98 19.66 -4.15
N ALA A 161 -9.15 20.94 -4.51
CA ALA A 161 -8.82 21.44 -5.84
C ALA A 161 -7.32 21.31 -6.14
N ILE A 162 -6.44 21.66 -5.19
CA ILE A 162 -4.99 21.51 -5.31
C ILE A 162 -4.61 20.02 -5.40
N ALA A 163 -5.22 19.17 -4.58
CA ALA A 163 -4.96 17.73 -4.60
C ALA A 163 -5.35 17.09 -5.95
N VAL A 164 -6.53 17.43 -6.49
CA VAL A 164 -6.98 16.91 -7.79
C VAL A 164 -6.13 17.49 -8.94
N GLY A 165 -5.90 18.80 -8.97
CA GLY A 165 -5.10 19.44 -10.02
C GLY A 165 -3.65 18.96 -10.03
N GLY A 166 -3.02 18.84 -8.85
CA GLY A 166 -1.68 18.27 -8.69
C GLY A 166 -1.65 16.78 -9.09
N GLY A 167 -2.67 16.02 -8.71
CA GLY A 167 -2.84 14.62 -9.11
C GLY A 167 -2.95 14.44 -10.63
N VAL A 168 -3.71 15.30 -11.31
CA VAL A 168 -3.79 15.32 -12.79
C VAL A 168 -2.41 15.57 -13.38
N ALA A 169 -1.68 16.58 -12.89
CA ALA A 169 -0.32 16.88 -13.39
C ALA A 169 0.63 15.68 -13.23
N LEU A 170 0.62 15.03 -12.05
CA LEU A 170 1.43 13.84 -11.77
C LEU A 170 1.07 12.66 -12.67
N LEU A 171 -0.22 12.35 -12.82
CA LEU A 171 -0.67 11.24 -13.67
C LEU A 171 -0.30 11.45 -15.15
N LEU A 172 -0.38 12.69 -15.61
CA LEU A 172 0.05 13.03 -16.97
C LEU A 172 1.56 12.92 -17.14
N GLN A 173 2.34 13.32 -16.13
CA GLN A 173 3.81 13.21 -16.13
C GLN A 173 4.26 11.74 -16.14
N TRP A 174 3.56 10.89 -15.40
CA TRP A 174 3.92 9.48 -15.27
C TRP A 174 3.43 8.60 -16.44
N LYS A 175 2.75 9.16 -17.43
CA LYS A 175 2.23 8.39 -18.58
C LYS A 175 3.33 7.53 -19.25
N GLN A 176 4.48 8.10 -19.58
CA GLN A 176 5.57 7.37 -20.24
C GLN A 176 6.27 6.36 -19.31
N PRO A 177 6.67 6.72 -18.06
CA PRO A 177 7.17 5.76 -17.10
C PRO A 177 6.20 4.61 -16.83
N LEU A 178 4.90 4.89 -16.67
CA LEU A 178 3.88 3.86 -16.45
C LEU A 178 3.72 2.93 -17.66
N HIS A 179 3.73 3.45 -18.89
CA HIS A 179 3.69 2.61 -20.09
C HIS A 179 4.97 1.78 -20.26
N GLY A 180 6.13 2.33 -19.93
CA GLY A 180 7.40 1.60 -19.92
C GLY A 180 7.40 0.51 -18.85
N PHE A 181 6.84 0.78 -17.68
CA PHE A 181 6.65 -0.16 -16.59
C PHE A 181 5.73 -1.32 -17.02
N VAL A 182 4.52 -1.00 -17.52
CA VAL A 182 3.54 -2.01 -17.99
C VAL A 182 4.10 -2.87 -19.12
N LYS A 183 4.90 -2.30 -20.06
CA LYS A 183 5.54 -3.08 -21.12
C LYS A 183 6.60 -4.06 -20.62
N ARG A 184 7.22 -3.80 -19.46
CA ARG A 184 8.20 -4.70 -18.82
C ARG A 184 7.53 -5.78 -17.99
N ILE A 185 6.28 -5.57 -17.58
CA ILE A 185 5.47 -6.51 -16.81
C ILE A 185 4.84 -7.51 -17.80
N GLY A 186 5.05 -8.80 -17.57
CA GLY A 186 4.42 -9.87 -18.34
C GLY A 186 2.92 -10.03 -18.01
N LYS A 187 2.21 -10.81 -18.85
CA LYS A 187 0.80 -11.12 -18.56
C LYS A 187 0.59 -11.77 -17.19
N SER A 188 1.48 -12.67 -16.80
CA SER A 188 1.47 -13.35 -15.50
C SER A 188 1.61 -12.37 -14.35
N ASP A 189 2.49 -11.38 -14.49
CA ASP A 189 2.77 -10.39 -13.45
C ASP A 189 1.54 -9.49 -13.20
N ILE A 190 0.88 -9.05 -14.29
CA ILE A 190 -0.37 -8.29 -14.21
C ILE A 190 -1.46 -9.13 -13.53
N GLN A 191 -1.57 -10.42 -13.87
CA GLN A 191 -2.53 -11.32 -13.25
C GLN A 191 -2.26 -11.49 -11.74
N ALA A 192 -1.00 -11.58 -11.32
CA ALA A 192 -0.63 -11.65 -9.91
C ALA A 192 -1.09 -10.41 -9.13
N ILE A 193 -0.84 -9.21 -9.69
CA ILE A 193 -1.30 -7.95 -9.11
C ILE A 193 -2.84 -7.89 -9.05
N PHE A 194 -3.53 -8.24 -10.14
CA PHE A 194 -4.99 -8.25 -10.17
C PHE A 194 -5.60 -9.20 -9.14
N ARG A 195 -5.03 -10.40 -8.97
CA ARG A 195 -5.50 -11.36 -7.97
C ARG A 195 -5.30 -10.80 -6.56
N LEU A 196 -4.13 -10.19 -6.27
CA LEU A 196 -3.90 -9.55 -4.97
C LEU A 196 -4.92 -8.43 -4.71
N VAL A 197 -5.18 -7.57 -5.70
CA VAL A 197 -6.19 -6.50 -5.60
C VAL A 197 -7.59 -7.08 -5.37
N LEU A 198 -7.96 -8.15 -6.08
CA LEU A 198 -9.25 -8.82 -5.93
C LEU A 198 -9.43 -9.36 -4.50
N ILE A 199 -8.45 -10.09 -3.96
CA ILE A 199 -8.56 -10.66 -2.61
C ILE A 199 -8.54 -9.59 -1.53
N ALA A 200 -7.83 -8.46 -1.74
CA ALA A 200 -7.71 -7.37 -0.78
C ALA A 200 -8.87 -6.37 -0.84
N MET A 201 -9.34 -5.99 -2.03
CA MET A 201 -10.32 -4.91 -2.18
C MET A 201 -11.74 -5.39 -2.44
N VAL A 202 -11.91 -6.62 -2.91
CA VAL A 202 -13.25 -7.17 -3.22
C VAL A 202 -13.66 -8.17 -2.15
N VAL A 203 -12.83 -9.15 -1.83
CA VAL A 203 -13.21 -10.22 -0.90
C VAL A 203 -13.15 -9.75 0.56
N LEU A 204 -12.05 -9.10 0.97
CA LEU A 204 -11.85 -8.71 2.36
C LEU A 204 -12.96 -7.81 2.94
N PRO A 205 -13.46 -6.75 2.25
CA PRO A 205 -14.50 -5.88 2.80
C PRO A 205 -15.88 -6.53 2.95
N VAL A 206 -16.13 -7.65 2.26
CA VAL A 206 -17.42 -8.37 2.30
C VAL A 206 -17.45 -9.37 3.45
N LEU A 207 -16.30 -9.74 4.00
CA LEU A 207 -16.21 -10.73 5.07
C LEU A 207 -16.65 -10.16 6.43
N PRO A 208 -17.46 -10.90 7.21
CA PRO A 208 -17.92 -10.44 8.50
C PRO A 208 -16.78 -10.35 9.51
N ASP A 209 -16.72 -9.25 10.24
CA ASP A 209 -15.79 -9.04 11.36
C ASP A 209 -16.44 -9.48 12.68
N ARG A 210 -16.59 -10.79 12.84
CA ARG A 210 -17.13 -11.44 14.04
C ARG A 210 -16.42 -12.77 14.23
N THR A 211 -16.29 -13.21 15.47
CA THR A 211 -15.76 -14.52 15.83
C THR A 211 -16.84 -15.61 15.70
N TYR A 212 -16.45 -16.76 15.19
CA TYR A 212 -17.29 -17.94 14.99
C TYR A 212 -16.58 -19.22 15.45
N GLY A 213 -17.34 -20.29 15.54
CA GLY A 213 -16.83 -21.64 15.75
C GLY A 213 -16.37 -21.93 17.16
N PRO A 214 -15.69 -23.06 17.38
CA PRO A 214 -15.20 -23.46 18.69
C PRO A 214 -14.13 -22.48 19.18
N TYR A 215 -14.13 -22.21 20.49
CA TYR A 215 -13.17 -21.36 21.19
C TYR A 215 -13.23 -19.86 20.82
N ASP A 216 -14.18 -19.41 19.97
CA ASP A 216 -14.30 -18.02 19.49
C ASP A 216 -13.01 -17.45 18.88
N VAL A 217 -12.31 -18.26 18.11
CA VAL A 217 -11.02 -17.88 17.47
C VAL A 217 -11.14 -17.63 15.98
N LEU A 218 -12.20 -18.11 15.30
CA LEU A 218 -12.36 -17.97 13.86
C LEU A 218 -13.05 -16.65 13.52
N ASN A 219 -12.29 -15.67 13.05
CA ASN A 219 -12.83 -14.45 12.49
C ASN A 219 -12.51 -14.41 10.99
N PRO A 220 -13.52 -14.51 10.09
CA PRO A 220 -13.29 -14.56 8.65
C PRO A 220 -12.54 -13.37 8.10
N SER A 221 -12.86 -12.15 8.56
CA SER A 221 -12.16 -10.93 8.13
C SER A 221 -10.69 -10.95 8.55
N HIS A 222 -10.38 -11.33 9.80
CA HIS A 222 -9.01 -11.43 10.29
C HIS A 222 -8.23 -12.56 9.60
N ILE A 223 -8.85 -13.72 9.38
CA ILE A 223 -8.22 -14.83 8.65
C ILE A 223 -7.87 -14.38 7.24
N TRP A 224 -8.81 -13.73 6.56
CA TRP A 224 -8.57 -13.28 5.19
C TRP A 224 -7.57 -12.11 5.10
N LEU A 225 -7.54 -11.25 6.10
CA LEU A 225 -6.51 -10.21 6.19
C LEU A 225 -5.10 -10.82 6.24
N MET A 226 -4.91 -11.92 6.98
CA MET A 226 -3.62 -12.63 7.00
C MET A 226 -3.30 -13.27 5.64
N VAL A 227 -4.30 -13.80 4.94
CA VAL A 227 -4.14 -14.27 3.55
C VAL A 227 -3.65 -13.15 2.64
N VAL A 228 -4.31 -11.99 2.66
CA VAL A 228 -3.92 -10.80 1.87
C VAL A 228 -2.49 -10.37 2.21
N PHE A 229 -2.14 -10.38 3.48
CA PHE A 229 -0.82 -9.97 3.96
C PHE A 229 0.29 -10.89 3.43
N ILE A 230 0.12 -12.21 3.57
CA ILE A 230 1.12 -13.19 3.10
C ILE A 230 1.22 -13.21 1.57
N VAL A 231 0.10 -13.19 0.86
CA VAL A 231 0.12 -13.11 -0.61
C VAL A 231 0.75 -11.79 -1.06
N GLY A 232 0.50 -10.70 -0.34
CA GLY A 232 1.10 -9.39 -0.60
C GLY A 232 2.64 -9.41 -0.46
N ILE A 233 3.18 -10.01 0.60
CA ILE A 233 4.62 -10.20 0.78
C ILE A 233 5.19 -11.03 -0.40
N SER A 234 4.54 -12.14 -0.71
CA SER A 234 4.99 -13.07 -1.75
C SER A 234 4.96 -12.44 -3.14
N VAL A 235 3.89 -11.72 -3.50
CA VAL A 235 3.78 -10.99 -4.77
C VAL A 235 4.81 -9.86 -4.83
N THR A 236 5.06 -9.17 -3.73
CA THR A 236 6.10 -8.12 -3.68
C THR A 236 7.49 -8.72 -3.93
N GLY A 237 7.82 -9.82 -3.27
CA GLY A 237 9.07 -10.55 -3.51
C GLY A 237 9.20 -11.03 -4.96
N TYR A 238 8.11 -11.56 -5.53
CA TYR A 238 8.06 -11.98 -6.94
C TYR A 238 8.29 -10.79 -7.88
N MET A 239 7.63 -9.64 -7.66
CA MET A 239 7.85 -8.43 -8.47
C MET A 239 9.30 -7.95 -8.39
N VAL A 240 9.88 -7.91 -7.19
CA VAL A 240 11.30 -7.55 -7.01
C VAL A 240 12.20 -8.52 -7.79
N SER A 241 11.94 -9.83 -7.74
CA SER A 241 12.72 -10.82 -8.51
C SER A 241 12.65 -10.59 -10.02
N ARG A 242 11.48 -10.20 -10.51
CA ARG A 242 11.26 -9.92 -11.94
C ARG A 242 12.02 -8.68 -12.41
N PHE A 243 12.12 -7.63 -11.58
CA PHE A 243 12.87 -6.42 -11.90
C PHE A 243 14.38 -6.59 -11.88
N PHE A 244 14.90 -7.34 -10.93
CA PHE A 244 16.35 -7.58 -10.82
C PHE A 244 16.84 -8.65 -11.80
N GLY A 245 15.96 -9.49 -12.32
CA GLY A 245 16.19 -10.43 -13.42
C GLY A 245 17.24 -11.51 -13.16
N ALA A 246 17.55 -12.29 -14.18
CA ALA A 246 18.54 -13.37 -14.12
C ALA A 246 19.99 -12.90 -13.83
N LYS A 247 20.27 -11.59 -13.88
CA LYS A 247 21.56 -10.99 -13.50
C LYS A 247 21.80 -10.95 -12.00
N ALA A 248 20.77 -11.26 -11.22
CA ALA A 248 20.75 -11.14 -9.77
C ALA A 248 21.59 -12.19 -9.03
N GLY A 249 22.31 -13.05 -9.68
CA GLY A 249 23.16 -14.04 -9.04
C GLY A 249 22.47 -14.92 -8.00
N SER A 250 23.12 -15.98 -7.59
CA SER A 250 22.59 -16.97 -6.64
C SER A 250 22.28 -16.44 -5.24
N LEU A 251 22.96 -15.37 -4.82
CA LEU A 251 22.72 -14.72 -3.52
C LEU A 251 21.32 -14.07 -3.49
N LEU A 252 21.01 -13.26 -4.50
CA LEU A 252 19.67 -12.63 -4.65
C LEU A 252 18.59 -13.68 -4.87
N GLY A 253 18.88 -14.78 -5.57
CA GLY A 253 17.98 -15.91 -5.70
C GLY A 253 17.58 -16.52 -4.34
N GLY A 254 18.53 -16.61 -3.41
CA GLY A 254 18.26 -17.05 -2.03
C GLY A 254 17.40 -16.05 -1.24
N VAL A 255 17.73 -14.77 -1.31
CA VAL A 255 16.98 -13.71 -0.61
C VAL A 255 15.54 -13.62 -1.15
N LEU A 256 15.37 -13.51 -2.46
CA LEU A 256 14.06 -13.39 -3.09
C LEU A 256 13.24 -14.68 -2.94
N GLY A 257 13.89 -15.83 -3.08
CA GLY A 257 13.25 -17.12 -2.82
C GLY A 257 12.75 -17.24 -1.38
N GLY A 258 13.53 -16.75 -0.40
CA GLY A 258 13.11 -16.69 1.01
C GLY A 258 11.94 -15.76 1.27
N LEU A 259 11.88 -14.63 0.56
CA LEU A 259 10.76 -13.68 0.63
C LEU A 259 9.48 -14.25 0.03
N ILE A 260 9.58 -14.97 -1.08
CA ILE A 260 8.42 -15.57 -1.77
C ILE A 260 7.96 -16.82 -1.03
N SER A 261 8.82 -17.84 -0.98
CA SER A 261 8.59 -19.11 -0.29
C SER A 261 9.89 -19.88 -0.12
N SER A 262 10.40 -19.92 1.10
CA SER A 262 11.63 -20.68 1.41
C SER A 262 11.48 -22.19 1.19
N THR A 263 10.26 -22.73 1.37
CA THR A 263 9.95 -24.14 1.13
C THR A 263 9.93 -24.46 -0.35
N ALA A 264 9.23 -23.67 -1.17
CA ALA A 264 9.22 -23.83 -2.63
C ALA A 264 10.63 -23.70 -3.22
N THR A 265 11.40 -22.73 -2.75
CA THR A 265 12.81 -22.56 -3.12
C THR A 265 13.62 -23.81 -2.80
N THR A 266 13.47 -24.37 -1.59
CA THR A 266 14.16 -25.60 -1.19
C THR A 266 13.84 -26.76 -2.11
N ILE A 267 12.54 -26.98 -2.41
CA ILE A 267 12.06 -28.04 -3.31
C ILE A 267 12.62 -27.89 -4.71
N SER A 268 12.56 -26.67 -5.27
CA SER A 268 13.05 -26.36 -6.61
C SER A 268 14.54 -26.65 -6.76
N TYR A 269 15.36 -26.16 -5.83
CA TYR A 269 16.81 -26.42 -5.83
C TYR A 269 17.17 -27.87 -5.52
N ALA A 270 16.39 -28.55 -4.67
CA ALA A 270 16.56 -30.00 -4.42
C ALA A 270 16.35 -30.79 -5.71
N ARG A 271 15.25 -30.58 -6.41
CA ARG A 271 14.96 -31.26 -7.70
C ARG A 271 16.04 -31.01 -8.73
N ARG A 272 16.48 -29.73 -8.89
CA ARG A 272 17.53 -29.37 -9.83
C ARG A 272 18.87 -30.05 -9.52
N SER A 273 19.22 -30.22 -8.25
CA SER A 273 20.45 -30.90 -7.85
C SER A 273 20.51 -32.38 -8.28
N ARG A 274 19.35 -32.97 -8.56
CA ARG A 274 19.25 -34.35 -9.07
C ARG A 274 19.72 -34.47 -10.51
N SER A 275 19.36 -33.48 -11.33
CA SER A 275 19.74 -33.40 -12.75
C SER A 275 21.19 -32.87 -12.91
N CYS A 276 21.63 -31.98 -12.05
CA CYS A 276 22.95 -31.34 -12.07
C CYS A 276 23.61 -31.39 -10.69
N PRO A 277 24.26 -32.54 -10.30
CA PRO A 277 24.86 -32.72 -8.98
C PRO A 277 25.98 -31.71 -8.64
N GLU A 278 26.59 -31.08 -9.61
CA GLU A 278 27.62 -30.04 -9.49
C GLU A 278 27.08 -28.74 -8.86
N THR A 279 25.76 -28.52 -8.99
CA THR A 279 25.08 -27.35 -8.39
C THR A 279 24.84 -27.50 -6.90
N ALA A 280 25.14 -28.64 -6.28
CA ALA A 280 24.86 -28.93 -4.87
C ALA A 280 25.42 -27.87 -3.88
N PRO A 281 26.65 -27.30 -4.04
CA PRO A 281 27.13 -26.26 -3.14
C PRO A 281 26.27 -24.99 -3.23
N LEU A 282 25.95 -24.57 -4.45
CA LEU A 282 25.12 -23.40 -4.73
C LEU A 282 23.69 -23.58 -4.23
N ALA A 283 23.11 -24.75 -4.48
CA ALA A 283 21.76 -25.09 -3.99
C ALA A 283 21.70 -25.06 -2.45
N ALA A 284 22.72 -25.62 -1.76
CA ALA A 284 22.81 -25.58 -0.30
C ALA A 284 22.87 -24.12 0.23
N MET A 285 23.71 -23.28 -0.39
CA MET A 285 23.81 -21.86 -0.05
C MET A 285 22.46 -21.14 -0.21
N VAL A 286 21.77 -21.31 -1.36
CA VAL A 286 20.47 -20.68 -1.63
C VAL A 286 19.42 -21.10 -0.63
N ILE A 287 19.35 -22.41 -0.29
CA ILE A 287 18.43 -22.98 0.71
C ILE A 287 18.70 -22.35 2.08
N MET A 288 19.96 -22.17 2.48
CA MET A 288 20.31 -21.58 3.75
C MET A 288 19.97 -20.10 3.82
N ILE A 289 20.26 -19.33 2.77
CA ILE A 289 19.88 -17.92 2.69
C ILE A 289 18.36 -17.77 2.74
N ALA A 290 17.63 -18.54 1.95
CA ALA A 290 16.17 -18.51 1.96
C ALA A 290 15.59 -18.87 3.34
N SER A 291 16.21 -19.81 4.07
CA SER A 291 15.79 -20.18 5.42
C SER A 291 16.16 -19.11 6.47
N THR A 292 17.21 -18.34 6.25
CA THR A 292 17.59 -17.20 7.10
C THR A 292 16.62 -16.04 6.93
N ILE A 293 16.20 -15.75 5.69
CA ILE A 293 15.25 -14.67 5.37
C ILE A 293 13.89 -14.89 6.04
N VAL A 294 13.50 -16.13 6.32
CA VAL A 294 12.27 -16.42 7.07
C VAL A 294 12.22 -15.70 8.42
N PHE A 295 13.35 -15.59 9.13
CA PHE A 295 13.39 -14.90 10.43
C PHE A 295 13.17 -13.39 10.31
N LEU A 296 13.65 -12.75 9.24
CA LEU A 296 13.36 -11.36 8.94
C LEU A 296 11.87 -11.18 8.58
N ARG A 297 11.32 -12.13 7.83
CA ARG A 297 9.90 -12.13 7.47
C ARG A 297 9.01 -12.28 8.70
N VAL A 298 9.32 -13.22 9.59
CA VAL A 298 8.63 -13.39 10.88
C VAL A 298 8.66 -12.10 11.71
N ALA A 299 9.83 -11.45 11.83
CA ALA A 299 9.93 -10.19 12.55
C ALA A 299 9.06 -9.08 11.89
N PHE A 300 9.03 -9.03 10.57
CA PHE A 300 8.18 -8.09 9.83
C PHE A 300 6.69 -8.41 10.01
N GLU A 301 6.28 -9.67 9.98
CA GLU A 301 4.89 -10.11 10.23
C GLU A 301 4.41 -9.69 11.62
N ILE A 302 5.25 -9.91 12.65
CA ILE A 302 4.95 -9.49 14.02
C ILE A 302 4.88 -7.97 14.12
N ALA A 303 5.78 -7.23 13.45
CA ALA A 303 5.78 -5.78 13.44
C ALA A 303 4.49 -5.17 12.85
N VAL A 304 3.92 -5.82 11.83
CA VAL A 304 2.68 -5.36 11.18
C VAL A 304 1.44 -5.78 11.97
N VAL A 305 1.40 -7.02 12.47
CA VAL A 305 0.20 -7.58 13.11
C VAL A 305 0.07 -7.16 14.56
N ALA A 306 1.16 -7.15 15.32
CA ALA A 306 1.18 -6.82 16.74
C ALA A 306 2.46 -6.07 17.14
N PRO A 307 2.61 -4.80 16.74
CA PRO A 307 3.82 -4.01 16.99
C PRO A 307 4.17 -3.87 18.48
N ARG A 308 3.19 -4.03 19.36
CA ARG A 308 3.39 -3.89 20.81
C ARG A 308 4.22 -5.01 21.43
N ILE A 309 4.17 -6.22 20.86
CA ILE A 309 4.92 -7.38 21.37
C ILE A 309 6.30 -7.51 20.71
N LEU A 310 6.58 -6.70 19.71
CA LEU A 310 7.82 -6.76 18.94
C LEU A 310 9.08 -6.66 19.81
N PRO A 311 9.20 -5.72 20.77
CA PRO A 311 10.37 -5.61 21.63
C PRO A 311 10.67 -6.88 22.46
N ASP A 312 9.62 -7.61 22.82
CA ASP A 312 9.74 -8.80 23.68
C ASP A 312 10.13 -10.06 22.89
N VAL A 313 9.84 -10.08 21.57
CA VAL A 313 10.04 -11.26 20.70
C VAL A 313 11.23 -11.10 19.76
N VAL A 314 11.52 -9.88 19.30
CA VAL A 314 12.61 -9.61 18.34
C VAL A 314 13.99 -10.04 18.82
N PRO A 315 14.39 -9.87 20.09
CA PRO A 315 15.74 -10.25 20.52
C PRO A 315 16.07 -11.71 20.23
N GLN A 316 15.14 -12.64 20.50
CA GLN A 316 15.29 -14.08 20.27
C GLN A 316 15.44 -14.38 18.78
N PHE A 317 14.56 -13.80 17.96
CA PHE A 317 14.60 -13.99 16.52
C PHE A 317 15.81 -13.31 15.86
N ALA A 318 16.27 -12.16 16.39
CA ALA A 318 17.47 -11.48 15.92
C ALA A 318 18.73 -12.31 16.18
N VAL A 319 18.85 -12.91 17.36
CA VAL A 319 19.95 -13.82 17.68
C VAL A 319 19.94 -15.03 16.76
N MET A 320 18.78 -15.65 16.53
CA MET A 320 18.67 -16.77 15.62
C MET A 320 18.96 -16.37 14.17
N CYS A 321 18.48 -15.21 13.74
CA CYS A 321 18.77 -14.66 12.41
C CYS A 321 20.27 -14.39 12.22
N ALA A 322 20.92 -13.78 13.21
CA ALA A 322 22.36 -13.54 13.17
C ALA A 322 23.15 -14.86 13.10
N TYR A 323 22.77 -15.84 13.91
CA TYR A 323 23.37 -17.18 13.88
C TYR A 323 23.23 -17.86 12.53
N MET A 324 22.01 -17.85 11.96
CA MET A 324 21.71 -18.37 10.62
C MET A 324 22.47 -17.62 9.53
N THR A 325 22.66 -16.32 9.69
CA THR A 325 23.43 -15.49 8.76
C THR A 325 24.90 -15.92 8.74
N VAL A 326 25.49 -16.22 9.89
CA VAL A 326 26.87 -16.74 9.97
C VAL A 326 26.99 -18.09 9.25
N ILE A 327 26.05 -19.02 9.48
CA ILE A 327 26.03 -20.31 8.79
C ILE A 327 25.87 -20.12 7.28
N SER A 328 24.96 -19.24 6.86
CA SER A 328 24.72 -18.92 5.46
C SER A 328 25.92 -18.26 4.78
N ALA A 329 26.64 -17.40 5.49
CA ALA A 329 27.90 -16.81 5.03
C ALA A 329 28.97 -17.87 4.83
N GLY A 330 29.10 -18.84 5.76
CA GLY A 330 29.98 -20.00 5.59
C GLY A 330 29.60 -20.83 4.34
N ALA A 331 28.31 -21.10 4.14
CA ALA A 331 27.84 -21.80 2.95
C ALA A 331 28.12 -21.00 1.65
N TYR A 332 28.00 -19.68 1.68
CA TYR A 332 28.36 -18.80 0.56
C TYR A 332 29.86 -18.88 0.21
N LEU A 333 30.73 -18.80 1.20
CA LEU A 333 32.18 -18.89 0.96
C LEU A 333 32.59 -20.22 0.34
N LEU A 334 31.89 -21.31 0.73
CA LEU A 334 32.14 -22.67 0.19
C LEU A 334 31.55 -22.87 -1.23
N ALA A 335 30.58 -22.04 -1.63
CA ALA A 335 29.89 -22.14 -2.92
C ALA A 335 30.34 -21.10 -3.97
N ARG A 336 31.21 -20.16 -3.58
CA ARG A 336 31.58 -18.96 -4.36
C ARG A 336 32.05 -19.26 -5.80
N ASP A 337 32.74 -20.36 -6.01
CA ASP A 337 33.29 -20.73 -7.31
C ASP A 337 32.34 -21.53 -8.19
N SER A 338 31.14 -21.84 -7.69
CA SER A 338 30.14 -22.62 -8.41
C SER A 338 29.25 -21.69 -9.26
N ARG A 339 29.25 -21.87 -10.59
CA ARG A 339 28.37 -21.14 -11.52
C ARG A 339 27.15 -22.02 -11.86
N ALA A 340 25.96 -21.51 -11.64
CA ALA A 340 24.71 -22.12 -12.11
C ALA A 340 23.64 -21.05 -12.28
N ASP A 341 22.74 -21.25 -13.26
CA ASP A 341 21.58 -20.37 -13.45
C ASP A 341 20.59 -20.50 -12.31
N VAL A 342 19.98 -19.38 -11.95
CA VAL A 342 18.92 -19.31 -10.92
C VAL A 342 17.61 -19.77 -11.57
N PRO A 343 16.85 -20.70 -10.96
CA PRO A 343 15.50 -21.04 -11.43
C PRO A 343 14.60 -19.81 -11.41
N GLU A 344 13.69 -19.69 -12.38
CA GLU A 344 12.65 -18.66 -12.34
C GLU A 344 11.71 -18.92 -11.14
N ALA A 345 11.34 -17.82 -10.48
CA ALA A 345 10.37 -17.87 -9.40
C ALA A 345 8.97 -18.16 -9.96
N GLU A 346 8.27 -19.10 -9.37
CA GLU A 346 6.86 -19.40 -9.71
C GLU A 346 5.95 -18.26 -9.20
N ASP A 347 4.80 -18.06 -9.90
CA ASP A 347 3.80 -17.05 -9.52
C ASP A 347 3.11 -17.44 -8.19
N PRO A 348 3.33 -16.67 -7.11
CA PRO A 348 2.77 -17.02 -5.79
C PRO A 348 1.31 -16.57 -5.60
N SER A 349 0.69 -16.00 -6.62
CA SER A 349 -0.62 -15.34 -6.51
C SER A 349 -1.81 -16.26 -6.81
N GLU A 350 -1.61 -17.58 -6.93
CA GLU A 350 -2.71 -18.49 -7.19
C GLU A 350 -3.78 -18.43 -6.09
N LEU A 351 -5.04 -18.21 -6.50
CA LEU A 351 -6.18 -18.12 -5.57
C LEU A 351 -6.34 -19.43 -4.76
N SER A 352 -6.02 -20.57 -5.36
CA SER A 352 -5.99 -21.87 -4.68
C SER A 352 -5.02 -21.88 -3.51
N ALA A 353 -3.80 -21.34 -3.71
CA ALA A 353 -2.79 -21.22 -2.66
C ALA A 353 -3.24 -20.28 -1.54
N ALA A 354 -3.87 -19.15 -1.89
CA ALA A 354 -4.42 -18.20 -0.93
C ALA A 354 -5.52 -18.83 -0.05
N VAL A 355 -6.47 -19.54 -0.66
CA VAL A 355 -7.54 -20.24 0.08
C VAL A 355 -6.97 -21.36 0.96
N MET A 356 -6.02 -22.12 0.43
CA MET A 356 -5.36 -23.19 1.20
C MET A 356 -4.62 -22.60 2.42
N PHE A 357 -3.91 -21.48 2.25
CA PHE A 357 -3.26 -20.80 3.38
C PHE A 357 -4.28 -20.34 4.41
N GLY A 358 -5.39 -19.71 3.99
CA GLY A 358 -6.45 -19.27 4.90
C GLY A 358 -7.08 -20.44 5.68
N ALA A 359 -7.31 -21.57 5.01
CA ALA A 359 -7.82 -22.78 5.66
C ALA A 359 -6.79 -23.35 6.66
N LEU A 360 -5.51 -23.42 6.29
CA LEU A 360 -4.44 -23.87 7.18
C LEU A 360 -4.32 -22.94 8.39
N TYR A 361 -4.32 -21.64 8.18
CA TYR A 361 -4.27 -20.65 9.26
C TYR A 361 -5.46 -20.79 10.23
N ALA A 362 -6.68 -20.94 9.71
CA ALA A 362 -7.88 -21.18 10.52
C ALA A 362 -7.77 -22.50 11.31
N LEU A 363 -7.29 -23.57 10.68
CA LEU A 363 -7.05 -24.85 11.34
C LEU A 363 -6.05 -24.72 12.48
N VAL A 364 -4.95 -23.99 12.28
CA VAL A 364 -3.93 -23.76 13.32
C VAL A 364 -4.50 -22.95 14.48
N LEU A 365 -5.30 -21.91 14.22
CA LEU A 365 -5.97 -21.15 15.27
C LEU A 365 -6.83 -22.06 16.17
N VAL A 366 -7.64 -22.92 15.57
CA VAL A 366 -8.49 -23.87 16.32
C VAL A 366 -7.64 -24.90 17.05
N ALA A 367 -6.62 -25.46 16.39
CA ALA A 367 -5.74 -26.46 16.97
C ALA A 367 -4.97 -25.93 18.19
N VAL A 368 -4.45 -24.70 18.12
CA VAL A 368 -3.74 -24.05 19.24
C VAL A 368 -4.71 -23.81 20.39
N ALA A 369 -5.94 -23.31 20.12
CA ALA A 369 -6.93 -23.07 21.14
C ALA A 369 -7.38 -24.39 21.83
N ALA A 370 -7.67 -25.43 21.03
CA ALA A 370 -8.04 -26.76 21.53
C ALA A 370 -6.91 -27.41 22.36
N ALA A 371 -5.66 -27.32 21.87
CA ALA A 371 -4.51 -27.88 22.57
C ALA A 371 -4.29 -27.21 23.92
N LYS A 372 -4.46 -25.88 23.98
CA LYS A 372 -4.34 -25.11 25.22
C LYS A 372 -5.40 -25.53 26.24
N GLU A 373 -6.66 -25.71 25.81
CA GLU A 373 -7.75 -26.08 26.70
C GLU A 373 -7.63 -27.53 27.19
N SER A 374 -7.23 -28.47 26.29
CA SER A 374 -7.19 -29.90 26.60
C SER A 374 -5.89 -30.37 27.26
N PHE A 375 -4.75 -29.79 26.89
CA PHE A 375 -3.41 -30.28 27.27
C PHE A 375 -2.54 -29.19 27.92
N GLY A 376 -3.08 -27.98 28.12
CA GLY A 376 -2.30 -26.85 28.63
C GLY A 376 -1.14 -26.48 27.72
N ASP A 377 -0.05 -25.97 28.29
CA ASP A 377 1.08 -25.44 27.52
C ASP A 377 1.87 -26.52 26.77
N GLN A 378 1.84 -27.78 27.21
CA GLN A 378 2.55 -28.87 26.53
C GLN A 378 1.93 -29.19 25.15
N GLY A 379 0.58 -29.12 25.02
CA GLY A 379 -0.10 -29.32 23.76
C GLY A 379 0.23 -28.26 22.71
N LEU A 380 0.54 -27.04 23.15
CA LEU A 380 0.87 -25.93 22.26
C LEU A 380 2.14 -26.18 21.43
N TYR A 381 3.17 -26.76 22.02
CA TYR A 381 4.42 -27.08 21.32
C TYR A 381 4.25 -28.18 20.28
N VAL A 382 3.35 -29.15 20.53
CA VAL A 382 3.02 -30.20 19.53
C VAL A 382 2.34 -29.58 18.32
N VAL A 383 1.36 -28.69 18.54
CA VAL A 383 0.70 -27.98 17.45
C VAL A 383 1.68 -27.09 16.69
N ALA A 384 2.58 -26.41 17.39
CA ALA A 384 3.61 -25.57 16.76
C ALA A 384 4.56 -26.41 15.88
N ALA A 385 4.96 -27.59 16.36
CA ALA A 385 5.82 -28.49 15.58
C ALA A 385 5.11 -29.02 14.32
N ILE A 386 3.86 -29.48 14.44
CA ILE A 386 3.09 -30.00 13.31
C ILE A 386 2.79 -28.88 12.29
N SER A 387 2.35 -27.72 12.75
CA SER A 387 2.07 -26.58 11.88
C SER A 387 3.33 -26.09 11.15
N GLY A 388 4.46 -26.01 11.87
CA GLY A 388 5.72 -25.60 11.29
C GLY A 388 6.24 -26.51 10.17
N LEU A 389 5.90 -27.82 10.17
CA LEU A 389 6.22 -28.73 9.07
C LEU A 389 5.61 -28.26 7.74
N THR A 390 4.42 -27.70 7.79
CA THR A 390 3.69 -27.25 6.59
C THR A 390 3.97 -25.81 6.26
N ASP A 391 3.81 -24.91 7.24
CA ASP A 391 3.95 -23.46 7.03
C ASP A 391 4.35 -22.75 8.34
N MET A 392 5.43 -21.94 8.25
CA MET A 392 5.90 -21.15 9.35
C MET A 392 5.02 -19.91 9.59
N ASP A 393 4.46 -19.33 8.53
CA ASP A 393 3.69 -18.09 8.61
C ASP A 393 2.37 -18.32 9.35
N ALA A 394 1.72 -19.44 9.08
CA ALA A 394 0.46 -19.78 9.75
C ALA A 394 0.62 -19.88 11.27
N ILE A 395 1.67 -20.54 11.77
CA ILE A 395 1.93 -20.62 13.23
C ILE A 395 2.37 -19.28 13.80
N THR A 396 3.19 -18.51 13.08
CA THR A 396 3.64 -17.17 13.51
C THR A 396 2.46 -16.23 13.70
N LEU A 397 1.63 -16.09 12.66
CA LEU A 397 0.52 -15.15 12.68
C LEU A 397 -0.58 -15.56 13.67
N SER A 398 -0.89 -16.87 13.77
CA SER A 398 -1.87 -17.37 14.73
C SER A 398 -1.41 -17.13 16.17
N THR A 399 -0.15 -17.43 16.48
CA THR A 399 0.44 -17.22 17.80
C THR A 399 0.48 -15.73 18.14
N THR A 400 0.92 -14.88 17.20
CA THR A 400 0.95 -13.43 17.35
C THR A 400 -0.42 -12.85 17.71
N ARG A 401 -1.48 -13.29 17.02
CA ARG A 401 -2.85 -12.88 17.30
C ARG A 401 -3.34 -13.33 18.67
N LEU A 402 -3.01 -14.54 19.09
CA LEU A 402 -3.39 -15.06 20.41
C LEU A 402 -2.68 -14.31 21.56
N ILE A 403 -1.42 -13.90 21.35
CA ILE A 403 -0.71 -13.04 22.28
C ILE A 403 -1.38 -11.67 22.35
N GLU A 404 -1.65 -11.03 21.21
CA GLU A 404 -2.32 -9.72 21.14
C GLU A 404 -3.70 -9.73 21.82
N ALA A 405 -4.45 -10.84 21.69
CA ALA A 405 -5.73 -11.04 22.34
C ALA A 405 -5.62 -11.39 23.85
N GLY A 406 -4.43 -11.44 24.43
CA GLY A 406 -4.19 -11.80 25.83
C GLY A 406 -4.47 -13.28 26.15
N ARG A 407 -4.65 -14.13 25.14
CA ARG A 407 -4.96 -15.56 25.29
C ARG A 407 -3.72 -16.44 25.45
N LEU A 408 -2.54 -15.92 25.11
CA LEU A 408 -1.26 -16.61 25.18
C LEU A 408 -0.18 -15.70 25.76
N PRO A 409 0.63 -16.15 26.73
CA PRO A 409 1.80 -15.41 27.21
C PRO A 409 2.82 -15.20 26.09
N VAL A 410 3.50 -14.05 26.05
CA VAL A 410 4.53 -13.73 25.05
C VAL A 410 5.64 -14.75 25.05
N GLU A 411 6.06 -15.20 26.26
CA GLU A 411 7.13 -16.17 26.44
C GLU A 411 6.79 -17.52 25.82
N THR A 412 5.62 -18.06 26.06
CA THR A 412 5.15 -19.29 25.41
C THR A 412 5.06 -19.09 23.89
N GLY A 413 4.61 -17.92 23.47
CA GLY A 413 4.42 -17.61 22.06
C GLY A 413 5.70 -17.62 21.23
N TRP A 414 6.75 -16.89 21.67
CA TRP A 414 8.01 -16.89 20.91
C TRP A 414 8.66 -18.29 20.86
N ARG A 415 8.54 -19.06 21.93
CA ARG A 415 9.02 -20.45 21.98
C ARG A 415 8.26 -21.33 20.98
N MET A 416 6.93 -21.19 20.89
CA MET A 416 6.12 -21.90 19.88
C MET A 416 6.53 -21.55 18.45
N MET A 417 6.70 -20.26 18.17
CA MET A 417 7.16 -19.80 16.85
C MET A 417 8.53 -20.39 16.51
N LEU A 418 9.46 -20.42 17.48
CA LEU A 418 10.78 -20.98 17.27
C LEU A 418 10.72 -22.50 17.05
N VAL A 419 9.90 -23.23 17.82
CA VAL A 419 9.64 -24.68 17.58
C VAL A 419 9.07 -24.91 16.18
N GLY A 420 8.13 -24.07 15.73
CA GLY A 420 7.63 -24.10 14.37
C GLY A 420 8.73 -23.89 13.32
N ALA A 421 9.63 -22.92 13.54
CA ALA A 421 10.77 -22.67 12.66
C ALA A 421 11.72 -23.86 12.57
N LEU A 422 12.06 -24.47 13.70
CA LEU A 422 12.91 -25.67 13.75
C LEU A 422 12.26 -26.86 13.03
N SER A 423 10.95 -27.03 13.21
CA SER A 423 10.18 -28.07 12.52
C SER A 423 10.15 -27.84 11.01
N ASN A 424 10.00 -26.58 10.57
CA ASN A 424 10.10 -26.23 9.15
C ASN A 424 11.48 -26.52 8.55
N MET A 425 12.55 -26.30 9.31
CA MET A 425 13.91 -26.70 8.89
C MET A 425 14.03 -28.22 8.75
N LEU A 426 13.44 -28.99 9.66
CA LEU A 426 13.45 -30.44 9.60
C LEU A 426 12.70 -30.93 8.34
N PHE A 427 11.53 -30.34 8.05
CA PHE A 427 10.79 -30.62 6.82
C PHE A 427 11.61 -30.34 5.55
N LYS A 428 12.32 -29.20 5.49
CA LYS A 428 13.21 -28.87 4.37
C LYS A 428 14.34 -29.87 4.22
N GLY A 429 14.92 -30.31 5.32
CA GLY A 429 15.91 -31.39 5.32
C GLY A 429 15.37 -32.68 4.74
N GLY A 430 14.17 -33.08 5.16
CA GLY A 430 13.44 -34.23 4.61
C GLY A 430 13.12 -34.08 3.11
N ALA A 431 12.65 -32.92 2.69
CA ALA A 431 12.38 -32.63 1.28
C ALA A 431 13.65 -32.75 0.42
N VAL A 432 14.80 -32.26 0.91
CA VAL A 432 16.09 -32.41 0.22
C VAL A 432 16.54 -33.86 0.20
N ALA A 433 16.29 -34.64 1.25
CA ALA A 433 16.62 -36.08 1.30
C ALA A 433 15.84 -36.87 0.25
N LEU A 434 14.55 -36.54 0.07
CA LEU A 434 13.65 -37.27 -0.84
C LEU A 434 13.83 -36.80 -2.32
N LEU A 435 13.99 -35.52 -2.55
CA LEU A 435 13.94 -34.90 -3.88
C LEU A 435 15.32 -34.55 -4.42
N GLY A 436 16.33 -34.39 -3.57
CA GLY A 436 17.66 -33.91 -3.95
C GLY A 436 18.66 -35.02 -4.23
N HIS A 437 19.84 -34.60 -4.68
CA HIS A 437 21.00 -35.50 -4.83
C HIS A 437 21.72 -35.68 -3.48
N GLY A 438 22.28 -36.83 -3.22
CA GLY A 438 22.95 -37.16 -1.95
C GLY A 438 24.10 -36.20 -1.54
N ARG A 439 24.77 -35.54 -2.48
CA ARG A 439 25.77 -34.50 -2.21
C ARG A 439 25.12 -33.25 -1.61
N LEU A 440 23.94 -32.85 -2.12
CA LEU A 440 23.18 -31.75 -1.58
C LEU A 440 22.65 -32.08 -0.19
N PHE A 441 22.06 -33.29 -0.03
CA PHE A 441 21.52 -33.71 1.25
C PHE A 441 22.55 -33.65 2.39
N ARG A 442 23.75 -34.20 2.18
CA ARG A 442 24.81 -34.18 3.19
C ARG A 442 25.18 -32.76 3.64
N ARG A 443 25.26 -31.78 2.70
CA ARG A 443 25.56 -30.40 2.99
C ARG A 443 24.40 -29.71 3.74
N VAL A 444 23.19 -29.86 3.23
CA VAL A 444 21.99 -29.24 3.83
C VAL A 444 21.69 -29.85 5.19
N ALA A 445 21.83 -31.17 5.36
CA ALA A 445 21.64 -31.83 6.65
C ALA A 445 22.62 -31.33 7.72
N LEU A 446 23.88 -31.11 7.34
CA LEU A 446 24.87 -30.53 8.26
C LEU A 446 24.53 -29.09 8.62
N LEU A 447 24.24 -28.23 7.65
CA LEU A 447 23.93 -26.82 7.85
C LEU A 447 22.62 -26.60 8.62
N LEU A 448 21.55 -27.31 8.25
CA LEU A 448 20.27 -27.27 8.98
C LEU A 448 20.40 -27.92 10.35
N GLY A 449 21.16 -28.99 10.48
CA GLY A 449 21.47 -29.64 11.77
C GLY A 449 22.14 -28.67 12.76
N LEU A 450 23.15 -27.93 12.30
CA LEU A 450 23.78 -26.86 13.09
C LEU A 450 22.77 -25.78 13.45
N SER A 451 21.94 -25.37 12.50
CA SER A 451 20.90 -24.36 12.73
C SER A 451 19.87 -24.80 13.75
N ILE A 452 19.42 -26.07 13.68
CA ILE A 452 18.48 -26.65 14.65
C ILE A 452 19.13 -26.75 16.03
N ALA A 453 20.41 -27.17 16.10
CA ALA A 453 21.13 -27.21 17.37
C ALA A 453 21.22 -25.84 18.05
N GLY A 454 21.54 -24.79 17.28
CA GLY A 454 21.52 -23.40 17.78
C GLY A 454 20.13 -22.95 18.24
N GLY A 455 19.08 -23.29 17.52
CA GLY A 455 17.71 -22.99 17.92
C GLY A 455 17.27 -23.74 19.19
N ILE A 456 17.66 -25.01 19.34
CA ILE A 456 17.44 -25.76 20.58
C ILE A 456 18.21 -25.13 21.74
N ALA A 457 19.47 -24.74 21.53
CA ALA A 457 20.23 -24.04 22.53
C ALA A 457 19.56 -22.73 22.96
N LEU A 458 19.01 -21.98 22.00
CA LEU A 458 18.26 -20.77 22.30
C LEU A 458 17.02 -21.06 23.16
N LEU A 459 16.26 -22.12 22.84
CA LEU A 459 15.08 -22.52 23.62
C LEU A 459 15.40 -22.90 25.07
N VAL A 460 16.57 -23.52 25.28
CA VAL A 460 16.98 -24.03 26.59
C VAL A 460 17.66 -22.95 27.44
N PHE A 461 18.54 -22.15 26.86
CA PHE A 461 19.39 -21.21 27.57
C PHE A 461 18.92 -19.74 27.55
N TRP A 462 17.86 -19.42 26.82
CA TRP A 462 17.35 -18.05 26.89
C TRP A 462 16.76 -17.76 28.27
N PRO A 463 17.22 -16.68 28.95
CA PRO A 463 16.70 -16.33 30.26
C PRO A 463 15.20 -16.05 30.21
N THR A 464 14.49 -16.59 31.19
CA THR A 464 13.03 -16.43 31.37
C THR A 464 12.74 -15.09 32.02
#